data_67a7420270e7e3c706656af6e871ad88
#
_entry.id   67a7420270e7e3c706656af6e871ad88
#
_cell.length_a   1.000
_cell.length_b   1.000
_cell.length_c   1.000
_cell.angle_alpha   90.00
_cell.angle_beta   90.00
_cell.angle_gamma   90.00
#
_symmetry.space_group_name_H-M   'P 1'
#
loop_
_entity.id
_entity.type
_entity.pdbx_description
1 polymer ?
#
loop_
_entity_poly.entity_id
_entity_poly.type
_entity_poly.pdbx_seq_one_letter_code
_entity_poly.pdbx_strand_id
1 'polypeptide(L)'
;MWIGSSKTSQEKVCNLKCKLYPNNIVKSRGINFSSTKSINDIPQNWESKVQKMKNIMKAWNGRDLTLVGKIIIAKSLCASQLTYVSIMNFKENVIKELNTLMFHFVWGGKDKVKRRTIINDYDKGGLKMINLPIFLQSLTFSWIKRLTNGIEAMWKNIALSEFQKISIGMNIF
;
A
#
# COMPACT_ATOMS: atom_id res chain seq x y z
N MET A 1 6.23 -20.41 -9.65
CA MET A 1 6.41 -20.04 -8.25
C MET A 1 5.30 -20.70 -7.44
N TRP A 2 5.64 -21.69 -6.64
CA TRP A 2 4.67 -22.51 -5.91
C TRP A 2 4.56 -21.98 -4.48
N ILE A 3 3.37 -21.62 -4.04
CA ILE A 3 3.09 -21.19 -2.67
C ILE A 3 2.20 -22.29 -2.07
N GLY A 4 2.79 -23.29 -1.47
CA GLY A 4 2.07 -24.39 -0.85
C GLY A 4 2.59 -24.74 0.55
N SER A 5 1.71 -25.24 1.40
CA SER A 5 1.93 -25.50 2.83
C SER A 5 2.60 -26.83 3.17
N SER A 6 3.14 -27.57 2.20
CA SER A 6 3.76 -28.88 2.46
C SER A 6 5.28 -28.81 2.41
N LYS A 7 5.93 -29.03 3.55
CA LYS A 7 7.40 -29.07 3.68
C LYS A 7 8.06 -30.32 3.04
N THR A 8 7.29 -31.32 2.66
CA THR A 8 7.82 -32.65 2.23
C THR A 8 7.93 -32.83 0.73
N SER A 9 7.39 -31.91 -0.09
CA SER A 9 7.43 -32.04 -1.56
C SER A 9 8.45 -31.12 -2.25
N GLN A 10 9.34 -30.49 -1.50
CA GLN A 10 10.29 -29.51 -2.06
C GLN A 10 11.44 -30.12 -2.85
N GLU A 11 11.70 -31.42 -2.73
CA GLU A 11 12.90 -32.01 -3.34
C GLU A 11 12.73 -32.53 -4.78
N LYS A 12 11.50 -32.65 -5.32
CA LYS A 12 11.28 -33.35 -6.57
C LYS A 12 10.75 -32.55 -7.77
N VAL A 13 10.39 -31.28 -7.63
CA VAL A 13 9.66 -30.57 -8.70
C VAL A 13 10.47 -29.51 -9.44
N CYS A 14 11.60 -29.05 -8.95
CA CYS A 14 12.41 -28.06 -9.63
C CYS A 14 13.91 -28.31 -9.49
N ASN A 15 14.57 -28.64 -10.60
CA ASN A 15 16.02 -28.42 -10.78
C ASN A 15 16.40 -26.92 -10.83
N LEU A 16 15.51 -26.03 -10.43
CA LEU A 16 15.78 -24.62 -10.20
C LEU A 16 16.36 -24.49 -8.80
N LYS A 17 17.63 -24.12 -8.72
CA LYS A 17 18.28 -23.69 -7.47
C LYS A 17 17.49 -22.51 -6.89
N CYS A 18 16.43 -22.80 -6.15
CA CYS A 18 15.78 -21.81 -5.31
C CYS A 18 16.79 -21.34 -4.27
N LYS A 19 17.26 -20.12 -4.38
CA LYS A 19 18.03 -19.49 -3.31
C LYS A 19 17.14 -19.44 -2.09
N LEU A 20 17.32 -20.37 -1.15
CA LEU A 20 16.74 -20.32 0.18
C LEU A 20 17.36 -19.10 0.87
N TYR A 21 16.60 -18.04 1.01
CA TYR A 21 17.04 -16.90 1.79
C TYR A 21 17.07 -17.31 3.27
N PRO A 22 18.10 -16.93 4.03
CA PRO A 22 18.34 -17.43 5.39
C PRO A 22 17.22 -17.16 6.38
N ASN A 23 16.24 -16.34 6.05
CA ASN A 23 15.13 -15.97 6.94
C ASN A 23 13.74 -16.39 6.41
N ASN A 24 13.63 -17.36 5.52
CA ASN A 24 12.37 -17.76 4.88
C ASN A 24 11.58 -16.58 4.26
N ILE A 25 12.26 -15.50 3.89
CA ILE A 25 11.67 -14.32 3.25
C ILE A 25 12.04 -14.32 1.78
N VAL A 26 11.04 -14.31 0.91
CA VAL A 26 11.19 -14.20 -0.54
C VAL A 26 10.74 -12.81 -0.98
N LYS A 27 11.59 -12.09 -1.69
CA LYS A 27 11.25 -10.77 -2.23
C LYS A 27 10.78 -10.91 -3.67
N SER A 28 9.54 -10.48 -3.95
CA SER A 28 8.97 -10.43 -5.29
C SER A 28 8.37 -9.05 -5.55
N ARG A 29 8.75 -8.43 -6.67
CA ARG A 29 8.28 -7.09 -7.09
C ARG A 29 8.35 -6.03 -5.98
N GLY A 30 9.36 -6.10 -5.12
CA GLY A 30 9.57 -5.14 -4.03
C GLY A 30 8.76 -5.42 -2.77
N ILE A 31 8.03 -6.53 -2.70
CA ILE A 31 7.28 -7.02 -1.55
C ILE A 31 8.00 -8.25 -0.99
N ASN A 32 8.17 -8.30 0.33
CA ASN A 32 8.71 -9.42 1.04
C ASN A 32 7.58 -10.36 1.47
N PHE A 33 7.69 -11.62 1.14
CA PHE A 33 6.77 -12.69 1.51
C PHE A 33 7.49 -13.63 2.48
N SER A 34 6.78 -14.10 3.50
CA SER A 34 7.28 -15.10 4.44
C SER A 34 6.32 -16.29 4.49
N SER A 35 6.86 -17.47 4.71
CA SER A 35 6.04 -18.67 4.96
C SER A 35 5.43 -18.69 6.36
N THR A 36 5.99 -17.92 7.29
CA THR A 36 5.63 -17.94 8.73
C THR A 36 4.91 -16.68 9.20
N LYS A 37 4.98 -15.58 8.45
CA LYS A 37 4.40 -14.29 8.82
C LYS A 37 3.44 -13.80 7.76
N SER A 38 2.35 -13.18 8.19
CA SER A 38 1.49 -12.44 7.27
C SER A 38 2.29 -11.31 6.59
N ILE A 39 1.96 -10.98 5.35
CA ILE A 39 2.57 -9.89 4.58
C ILE A 39 2.50 -8.57 5.37
N ASN A 40 1.41 -8.36 6.10
CA ASN A 40 1.16 -7.16 6.90
C ASN A 40 2.07 -7.06 8.13
N ASP A 41 2.59 -8.20 8.61
CA ASP A 41 3.43 -8.26 9.79
C ASP A 41 4.92 -8.17 9.48
N ILE A 42 5.27 -7.97 8.19
CA ILE A 42 6.66 -7.77 7.76
C ILE A 42 6.97 -6.27 7.69
N PRO A 43 7.64 -5.69 8.72
CA PRO A 43 7.87 -4.24 8.79
C PRO A 43 8.61 -3.68 7.58
N GLN A 44 9.55 -4.44 7.04
CA GLN A 44 10.39 -4.03 5.90
C GLN A 44 9.56 -3.67 4.66
N ASN A 45 8.34 -4.17 4.55
CA ASN A 45 7.48 -3.91 3.40
C ASN A 45 7.00 -2.45 3.34
N TRP A 46 6.71 -1.87 4.48
CA TRP A 46 6.18 -0.50 4.55
C TRP A 46 7.20 0.52 5.06
N GLU A 47 8.12 0.14 5.96
CA GLU A 47 9.15 1.04 6.50
C GLU A 47 10.00 1.66 5.39
N SER A 48 10.44 0.87 4.42
CA SER A 48 11.23 1.36 3.29
C SER A 48 10.48 2.40 2.46
N LYS A 49 9.16 2.28 2.34
CA LYS A 49 8.32 3.23 1.60
C LYS A 49 8.06 4.49 2.40
N VAL A 50 7.78 4.34 3.70
CA VAL A 50 7.69 5.47 4.63
C VAL A 50 8.97 6.29 4.62
N GLN A 51 10.12 5.62 4.69
CA GLN A 51 11.41 6.31 4.66
C GLN A 51 11.67 7.03 3.33
N LYS A 52 11.35 6.40 2.19
CA LYS A 52 11.42 7.06 0.89
C LYS A 52 10.54 8.30 0.83
N MET A 53 9.32 8.20 1.32
CA MET A 53 8.39 9.32 1.37
C MET A 53 8.93 10.47 2.25
N LYS A 54 9.49 10.16 3.42
CA LYS A 54 10.15 11.15 4.30
C LYS A 54 11.33 11.82 3.57
N ASN A 55 12.15 11.04 2.86
CA ASN A 55 13.30 11.57 2.11
C ASN A 55 12.85 12.49 0.96
N ILE A 56 11.80 12.13 0.23
CA ILE A 56 11.22 12.98 -0.82
C ILE A 56 10.77 14.31 -0.21
N MET A 57 9.97 14.28 0.84
CA MET A 57 9.47 15.50 1.48
C MET A 57 10.62 16.36 2.01
N LYS A 58 11.67 15.76 2.61
CA LYS A 58 12.86 16.47 3.07
C LYS A 58 13.61 17.13 1.92
N ALA A 59 13.81 16.43 0.80
CA ALA A 59 14.52 16.96 -0.37
C ALA A 59 13.78 18.14 -1.02
N TRP A 60 12.44 18.14 -0.95
CA TRP A 60 11.62 19.19 -1.54
C TRP A 60 11.30 20.33 -0.56
N ASN A 61 11.48 20.13 0.74
CA ASN A 61 11.16 21.16 1.75
C ASN A 61 12.10 22.38 1.71
N GLY A 62 13.33 22.18 1.23
CA GLY A 62 14.32 23.27 1.08
C GLY A 62 14.14 24.11 -0.20
N ARG A 63 13.12 23.83 -1.02
CA ARG A 63 12.85 24.57 -2.26
C ARG A 63 11.67 25.53 -2.04
N ASP A 64 11.78 26.73 -2.64
CA ASP A 64 10.70 27.72 -2.60
C ASP A 64 9.52 27.32 -3.48
N LEU A 65 8.74 26.39 -2.96
CA LEU A 65 7.54 25.89 -3.64
C LEU A 65 6.30 26.64 -3.12
N THR A 66 5.45 27.01 -4.08
CA THR A 66 4.10 27.47 -3.74
C THR A 66 3.31 26.37 -3.03
N LEU A 67 2.25 26.75 -2.34
CA LEU A 67 1.35 25.79 -1.66
C LEU A 67 0.81 24.72 -2.64
N VAL A 68 0.40 25.16 -3.83
CA VAL A 68 -0.07 24.25 -4.89
C VAL A 68 1.05 23.31 -5.35
N GLY A 69 2.28 23.82 -5.52
CA GLY A 69 3.44 23.02 -5.87
C GLY A 69 3.72 21.92 -4.83
N LYS A 70 3.65 22.24 -3.54
CA LYS A 70 3.80 21.26 -2.46
C LYS A 70 2.71 20.19 -2.49
N ILE A 71 1.46 20.56 -2.79
CA ILE A 71 0.36 19.61 -2.94
C ILE A 71 0.59 18.66 -4.12
N ILE A 72 1.05 19.18 -5.27
CA ILE A 72 1.39 18.35 -6.42
C ILE A 72 2.49 17.35 -6.08
N ILE A 73 3.56 17.78 -5.42
CA ILE A 73 4.64 16.89 -4.96
C ILE A 73 4.10 15.82 -4.00
N ALA A 74 3.28 16.21 -3.03
CA ALA A 74 2.67 15.28 -2.08
C ALA A 74 1.83 14.22 -2.81
N LYS A 75 1.04 14.61 -3.81
CA LYS A 75 0.21 13.68 -4.57
C LYS A 75 1.01 12.80 -5.52
N SER A 76 1.90 13.37 -6.32
CA SER A 76 2.58 12.66 -7.41
C SER A 76 3.74 11.80 -6.90
N LEU A 77 4.56 12.31 -5.99
CA LEU A 77 5.75 11.61 -5.53
C LEU A 77 5.53 10.83 -4.24
N CYS A 78 4.83 11.42 -3.25
CA CYS A 78 4.65 10.75 -1.98
C CYS A 78 3.56 9.67 -2.03
N ALA A 79 2.36 10.00 -2.53
CA ALA A 79 1.27 9.04 -2.59
C ALA A 79 1.57 7.86 -3.54
N SER A 80 2.31 8.11 -4.64
CA SER A 80 2.71 7.06 -5.59
C SER A 80 3.56 5.95 -4.93
N GLN A 81 4.36 6.28 -3.90
CA GLN A 81 5.14 5.28 -3.17
C GLN A 81 4.25 4.27 -2.45
N LEU A 82 3.04 4.66 -2.10
CA LEU A 82 2.10 3.83 -1.35
C LEU A 82 1.19 2.99 -2.26
N THR A 83 1.07 3.35 -3.53
CA THR A 83 0.19 2.63 -4.48
C THR A 83 0.52 1.15 -4.58
N TYR A 84 1.79 0.81 -4.62
CA TYR A 84 2.24 -0.59 -4.71
C TYR A 84 2.00 -1.39 -3.43
N VAL A 85 2.05 -0.72 -2.30
CA VAL A 85 1.96 -1.32 -0.97
C VAL A 85 0.52 -1.29 -0.46
N SER A 86 -0.39 -0.65 -1.18
CA SER A 86 -1.83 -0.55 -0.84
C SER A 86 -2.55 -1.91 -0.82
N ILE A 87 -1.98 -2.94 -1.48
CA ILE A 87 -2.44 -4.33 -1.38
C ILE A 87 -2.28 -4.86 0.05
N MET A 88 -1.35 -4.29 0.81
CA MET A 88 -1.15 -4.61 2.20
C MET A 88 -2.03 -3.72 3.06
N ASN A 89 -2.66 -4.32 4.05
CA ASN A 89 -3.45 -3.58 5.01
C ASN A 89 -2.51 -2.83 5.98
N PHE A 90 -2.30 -1.55 5.73
CA PHE A 90 -1.49 -0.71 6.62
C PHE A 90 -2.12 -0.61 8.00
N LYS A 91 -1.29 -0.70 9.03
CA LYS A 91 -1.72 -0.37 10.38
C LYS A 91 -2.21 1.08 10.42
N GLU A 92 -3.33 1.31 11.04
CA GLU A 92 -3.99 2.62 11.10
C GLU A 92 -3.06 3.74 11.62
N ASN A 93 -2.22 3.40 12.60
CA ASN A 93 -1.23 4.31 13.15
C ASN A 93 -0.23 4.82 12.10
N VAL A 94 0.20 3.95 11.19
CA VAL A 94 1.12 4.31 10.09
C VAL A 94 0.44 5.26 9.12
N ILE A 95 -0.81 4.99 8.77
CA ILE A 95 -1.60 5.87 7.89
C ILE A 95 -1.77 7.25 8.52
N LYS A 96 -2.08 7.32 9.82
CA LYS A 96 -2.20 8.58 10.55
C LYS A 96 -0.89 9.37 10.58
N GLU A 97 0.24 8.67 10.82
CA GLU A 97 1.57 9.29 10.79
C GLU A 97 1.88 9.87 9.41
N LEU A 98 1.72 9.07 8.36
CA LEU A 98 1.98 9.50 6.98
C LEU A 98 1.11 10.68 6.56
N ASN A 99 -0.17 10.64 6.91
CA ASN A 99 -1.10 11.72 6.63
C ASN A 99 -0.65 13.01 7.33
N THR A 100 -0.23 12.93 8.59
CA THR A 100 0.28 14.07 9.35
C THR A 100 1.56 14.63 8.74
N LEU A 101 2.49 13.77 8.32
CA LEU A 101 3.72 14.18 7.65
C LEU A 101 3.44 14.92 6.33
N MET A 102 2.46 14.44 5.53
CA MET A 102 2.09 15.10 4.27
C MET A 102 1.53 16.49 4.52
N PHE A 103 0.65 16.67 5.50
CA PHE A 103 0.11 18.00 5.85
C PHE A 103 1.19 18.90 6.41
N HIS A 104 2.08 18.40 7.25
CA HIS A 104 3.23 19.14 7.76
C HIS A 104 4.15 19.63 6.63
N PHE A 105 4.40 18.82 5.62
CA PHE A 105 5.16 19.21 4.44
C PHE A 105 4.47 20.33 3.65
N VAL A 106 3.17 20.21 3.42
CA VAL A 106 2.38 21.20 2.67
C VAL A 106 2.41 22.55 3.36
N TRP A 107 2.22 22.59 4.67
CA TRP A 107 2.15 23.84 5.45
C TRP A 107 3.53 24.35 5.89
N GLY A 108 4.57 23.55 5.82
CA GLY A 108 5.88 23.85 6.40
C GLY A 108 5.86 23.93 7.92
N GLY A 109 4.93 23.21 8.56
CA GLY A 109 4.73 23.19 10.01
C GLY A 109 3.30 22.85 10.41
N LYS A 110 2.74 23.58 11.39
CA LYS A 110 1.37 23.37 11.85
C LYS A 110 0.34 23.67 10.77
N ASP A 111 -0.77 22.94 10.79
CA ASP A 111 -1.89 23.16 9.87
C ASP A 111 -2.45 24.59 10.05
N LYS A 112 -2.50 25.35 8.95
CA LYS A 112 -3.02 26.73 8.93
C LYS A 112 -4.52 26.79 8.68
N VAL A 113 -5.07 25.74 8.07
CA VAL A 113 -6.48 25.59 7.72
C VAL A 113 -6.92 24.17 8.05
N LYS A 114 -8.21 23.98 8.34
CA LYS A 114 -8.77 22.65 8.58
C LYS A 114 -8.45 21.72 7.39
N ARG A 115 -7.96 20.52 7.68
CA ARG A 115 -7.57 19.53 6.65
C ARG A 115 -8.70 19.22 5.65
N ARG A 116 -9.95 19.18 6.15
CA ARG A 116 -11.12 18.97 5.30
C ARG A 116 -11.26 20.05 4.22
N THR A 117 -10.98 21.32 4.54
CA THR A 117 -11.08 22.42 3.58
C THR A 117 -10.08 22.27 2.44
N ILE A 118 -8.82 21.95 2.73
CA ILE A 118 -7.80 21.82 1.69
C ILE A 118 -8.00 20.56 0.81
N ILE A 119 -8.68 19.54 1.32
CA ILE A 119 -9.03 18.31 0.58
C ILE A 119 -10.16 18.57 -0.43
N ASN A 120 -11.05 19.51 -0.16
CA ASN A 120 -12.17 19.83 -1.05
C ASN A 120 -11.70 20.19 -2.46
N ASP A 121 -12.64 20.16 -3.39
CA ASP A 121 -12.44 20.60 -4.77
C ASP A 121 -12.24 22.14 -4.86
N TYR A 122 -11.70 22.60 -5.97
CA TYR A 122 -11.42 24.03 -6.21
C TYR A 122 -12.68 24.88 -6.17
N ASP A 123 -13.79 24.39 -6.70
CA ASP A 123 -15.12 25.04 -6.68
C ASP A 123 -15.67 25.21 -5.27
N LYS A 124 -15.22 24.41 -4.31
CA LYS A 124 -15.56 24.48 -2.88
C LYS A 124 -14.48 25.16 -2.04
N GLY A 125 -13.60 25.93 -2.67
CA GLY A 125 -12.51 26.65 -2.01
C GLY A 125 -11.39 25.74 -1.48
N GLY A 126 -11.30 24.50 -1.94
CA GLY A 126 -10.23 23.55 -1.59
C GLY A 126 -9.08 23.59 -2.60
N LEU A 127 -8.09 22.75 -2.36
CA LEU A 127 -6.92 22.59 -3.24
C LEU A 127 -6.76 21.14 -3.72
N LYS A 128 -7.80 20.32 -3.60
CA LYS A 128 -7.80 18.90 -3.96
C LYS A 128 -6.65 18.12 -3.34
N MET A 129 -6.27 18.43 -2.10
CA MET A 129 -5.27 17.65 -1.38
C MET A 129 -5.76 16.22 -1.20
N ILE A 130 -4.86 15.26 -1.34
CA ILE A 130 -5.20 13.84 -1.19
C ILE A 130 -5.61 13.53 0.26
N ASN A 131 -6.73 12.83 0.41
CA ASN A 131 -7.08 12.17 1.65
C ASN A 131 -6.46 10.77 1.64
N LEU A 132 -5.34 10.60 2.33
CA LEU A 132 -4.55 9.39 2.27
C LEU A 132 -5.32 8.13 2.69
N PRO A 133 -6.08 8.10 3.79
CA PRO A 133 -6.91 6.96 4.15
C PRO A 133 -7.89 6.56 3.05
N ILE A 134 -8.65 7.51 2.52
CA ILE A 134 -9.63 7.25 1.44
C ILE A 134 -8.93 6.79 0.16
N PHE A 135 -7.80 7.38 -0.17
CA PHE A 135 -7.00 6.98 -1.32
C PHE A 135 -6.54 5.52 -1.22
N LEU A 136 -6.01 5.10 -0.08
CA LEU A 136 -5.58 3.71 0.13
C LEU A 136 -6.76 2.74 0.07
N GLN A 137 -7.89 3.09 0.67
CA GLN A 137 -9.12 2.30 0.57
C GLN A 137 -9.59 2.17 -0.89
N SER A 138 -9.59 3.26 -1.66
CA SER A 138 -10.01 3.23 -3.07
C SER A 138 -9.14 2.31 -3.92
N LEU A 139 -7.84 2.24 -3.63
CA LEU A 139 -6.94 1.29 -4.29
C LEU A 139 -7.30 -0.16 -3.95
N THR A 140 -7.63 -0.45 -2.70
CA THR A 140 -8.10 -1.78 -2.28
C THR A 140 -9.43 -2.13 -2.98
N PHE A 141 -10.40 -1.22 -3.00
CA PHE A 141 -11.66 -1.43 -3.72
C PHE A 141 -11.50 -1.63 -5.22
N SER A 142 -10.48 -1.03 -5.83
CA SER A 142 -10.20 -1.24 -7.25
C SER A 142 -9.87 -2.70 -7.58
N TRP A 143 -9.29 -3.44 -6.65
CA TRP A 143 -9.04 -4.87 -6.78
C TRP A 143 -10.33 -5.69 -6.73
N ILE A 144 -11.26 -5.34 -5.84
CA ILE A 144 -12.58 -5.98 -5.78
C ILE A 144 -13.32 -5.76 -7.10
N LYS A 145 -13.31 -4.54 -7.61
CA LYS A 145 -13.90 -4.22 -8.93
C LYS A 145 -13.29 -5.05 -10.06
N ARG A 146 -11.96 -5.27 -10.04
CA ARG A 146 -11.30 -6.13 -11.02
C ARG A 146 -11.68 -7.61 -10.87
N LEU A 147 -11.90 -8.07 -9.64
CA LEU A 147 -12.34 -9.43 -9.35
C LEU A 147 -13.74 -9.69 -9.92
N THR A 148 -14.67 -8.73 -9.78
CA THR A 148 -16.07 -8.84 -10.25
C THR A 148 -16.22 -8.55 -11.74
N ASN A 149 -15.21 -8.00 -12.40
CA ASN A 149 -15.26 -7.72 -13.83
C ASN A 149 -15.27 -9.02 -14.66
N GLY A 150 -16.12 -9.10 -15.69
CA GLY A 150 -16.38 -10.32 -16.48
C GLY A 150 -15.21 -10.94 -17.25
N ILE A 151 -14.03 -10.29 -17.27
CA ILE A 151 -12.84 -10.82 -17.96
C ILE A 151 -12.28 -12.01 -17.17
N GLU A 152 -12.23 -13.17 -17.79
CA GLU A 152 -11.63 -14.37 -17.20
C GLU A 152 -10.11 -14.21 -17.04
N ALA A 153 -9.61 -14.51 -15.86
CA ALA A 153 -8.18 -14.50 -15.56
C ALA A 153 -7.84 -15.55 -14.49
N MET A 154 -6.76 -16.26 -14.67
CA MET A 154 -6.32 -17.35 -13.77
C MET A 154 -6.26 -16.93 -12.29
N TRP A 155 -5.78 -15.72 -12.02
CA TRP A 155 -5.69 -15.19 -10.66
C TRP A 155 -7.05 -15.02 -9.97
N LYS A 156 -8.14 -14.82 -10.74
CA LYS A 156 -9.50 -14.68 -10.18
C LYS A 156 -9.98 -16.01 -9.57
N ASN A 157 -9.71 -17.11 -10.25
CA ASN A 157 -10.09 -18.44 -9.75
C ASN A 157 -9.38 -18.73 -8.42
N ILE A 158 -8.08 -18.36 -8.32
CA ILE A 158 -7.34 -18.51 -7.08
C ILE A 158 -7.93 -17.59 -5.97
N ALA A 159 -8.21 -16.34 -6.29
CA ALA A 159 -8.79 -15.41 -5.32
C ALA A 159 -10.19 -15.87 -4.85
N LEU A 160 -11.05 -16.31 -5.78
CA LEU A 160 -12.39 -16.81 -5.45
C LEU A 160 -12.34 -18.09 -4.59
N SER A 161 -11.41 -19.00 -4.88
CA SER A 161 -11.24 -20.20 -4.05
C SER A 161 -10.81 -19.87 -2.61
N GLU A 162 -9.97 -18.85 -2.43
CA GLU A 162 -9.59 -18.40 -1.08
C GLU A 162 -10.75 -17.70 -0.36
N PHE A 163 -11.55 -16.90 -1.07
CA PHE A 163 -12.76 -16.30 -0.49
C PHE A 163 -13.79 -17.36 -0.08
N GLN A 164 -13.98 -18.40 -0.87
CA GLN A 164 -14.88 -19.51 -0.52
C GLN A 164 -14.45 -20.22 0.76
N LYS A 165 -13.14 -20.45 0.97
CA LYS A 165 -12.62 -21.04 2.21
C LYS A 165 -12.94 -20.17 3.42
N ILE A 166 -12.85 -18.86 3.29
CA ILE A 166 -13.17 -17.91 4.35
C ILE A 166 -14.67 -17.90 4.63
N SER A 167 -15.52 -17.92 3.61
CA SER A 167 -16.98 -17.92 3.78
C SER A 167 -17.51 -19.23 4.40
N ILE A 168 -16.89 -20.36 4.12
CA ILE A 168 -17.24 -21.65 4.76
C ILE A 168 -16.85 -21.66 6.26
N GLY A 169 -15.77 -20.93 6.61
CA GLY A 169 -15.33 -20.80 8.00
C GLY A 169 -16.13 -19.78 8.81
N MET A 170 -16.85 -18.89 8.16
CA MET A 170 -17.83 -18.00 8.77
C MET A 170 -19.23 -18.54 8.42
N ASN A 171 -19.88 -19.20 9.40
CA ASN A 171 -21.32 -19.43 9.34
C ASN A 171 -22.01 -18.06 9.36
N ILE A 172 -22.10 -17.40 8.21
CA ILE A 172 -22.88 -16.19 8.02
C ILE A 172 -24.26 -16.68 7.60
N PHE A 173 -25.21 -16.62 8.56
CA PHE A 173 -26.63 -16.71 8.34
C PHE A 173 -27.10 -15.63 7.38
#